data_5eaa9610bb814ca469621b7bc7d9c4aa
#
_entry.id   5eaa9610bb814ca469621b7bc7d9c4aa
#
_cell.length_a   1.000
_cell.length_b   1.000
_cell.length_c   1.000
_cell.angle_alpha   90.00
_cell.angle_beta   90.00
_cell.angle_gamma   90.00
#
_symmetry.space_group_name_H-M   'P 1'
#
loop_
_entity.id
_entity.type
_entity.pdbx_description
1 polymer ?
#
loop_
_entity_poly.entity_id
_entity_poly.type
_entity_poly.pdbx_seq_one_letter_code
_entity_poly.pdbx_strand_id
1 'polypeptide(L)'
;LYIVGRGVEWEITPALWTIVIVTMLVGTVGGIVQSDVKRMLAYSSIAHAGFVLIGVSAFHSAAIEAVAFYLLAYGLASVGAFGVVALVRERAEGAGIVGEATALDRWRGLGRKDPFLAGAMAIFLLSFAGIPLTGGFIGKFQVFAAGIEGGLAVLVVLAVLASAATAFFYFRLILMMFFQEPDDYAVPVASEGYSAVAIGVCAVGTLLLGIVPGPLMNFLGEAKAFML
;
A
#
# COMPACT_ATOMS: atom_id res chain seq x y z
N LEU A 1 -13.70 -17.47 -5.81
CA LEU A 1 -13.73 -17.08 -7.23
C LEU A 1 -12.98 -18.07 -8.10
N TYR A 2 -11.75 -18.45 -7.76
CA TYR A 2 -10.95 -19.39 -8.54
C TYR A 2 -11.63 -20.76 -8.76
N ILE A 3 -12.18 -21.36 -7.70
CA ILE A 3 -12.81 -22.68 -7.76
C ILE A 3 -14.21 -22.62 -8.41
N VAL A 4 -15.00 -21.61 -8.05
CA VAL A 4 -16.40 -21.47 -8.49
C VAL A 4 -16.50 -20.80 -9.88
N GLY A 5 -15.52 -19.98 -10.26
CA GLY A 5 -15.51 -19.25 -11.55
C GLY A 5 -15.03 -20.08 -12.73
N ARG A 6 -14.33 -21.21 -12.50
CA ARG A 6 -13.94 -22.10 -13.60
C ARG A 6 -15.17 -22.69 -14.32
N GLY A 7 -15.29 -22.36 -15.59
CA GLY A 7 -16.41 -22.79 -16.45
C GLY A 7 -17.42 -21.69 -16.77
N VAL A 8 -17.42 -20.56 -16.02
CA VAL A 8 -18.26 -19.37 -16.31
C VAL A 8 -17.41 -18.10 -16.44
N GLU A 9 -16.11 -18.28 -16.67
CA GLU A 9 -15.12 -17.18 -16.73
C GLU A 9 -15.53 -16.11 -17.75
N TRP A 10 -16.01 -16.53 -18.93
CA TRP A 10 -16.40 -15.62 -20.00
C TRP A 10 -17.63 -14.76 -19.65
N GLU A 11 -18.52 -15.24 -18.78
CA GLU A 11 -19.70 -14.48 -18.33
C GLU A 11 -19.35 -13.42 -17.28
N ILE A 12 -18.43 -13.75 -16.36
CA ILE A 12 -18.06 -12.86 -15.25
C ILE A 12 -16.90 -11.91 -15.60
N THR A 13 -16.10 -12.22 -16.62
CA THR A 13 -14.93 -11.41 -17.02
C THR A 13 -15.29 -9.95 -17.29
N PRO A 14 -16.34 -9.58 -18.04
CA PRO A 14 -16.67 -8.17 -18.29
C PRO A 14 -17.01 -7.41 -17.01
N ALA A 15 -17.73 -8.06 -16.09
CA ALA A 15 -18.06 -7.47 -14.77
C ALA A 15 -16.80 -7.26 -13.93
N LEU A 16 -15.90 -8.26 -13.88
CA LEU A 16 -14.62 -8.14 -13.18
C LEU A 16 -13.75 -7.04 -13.75
N TRP A 17 -13.64 -6.94 -15.07
CA TRP A 17 -12.89 -5.86 -15.73
C TRP A 17 -13.41 -4.49 -15.34
N THR A 18 -14.74 -4.32 -15.37
CA THR A 18 -15.38 -3.06 -14.97
C THR A 18 -15.05 -2.72 -13.53
N ILE A 19 -15.18 -3.69 -12.61
CA ILE A 19 -14.86 -3.48 -11.19
C ILE A 19 -13.39 -3.12 -11.01
N VAL A 20 -12.46 -3.83 -11.65
CA VAL A 20 -11.02 -3.56 -11.56
C VAL A 20 -10.69 -2.15 -12.03
N ILE A 21 -11.19 -1.75 -13.22
CA ILE A 21 -10.91 -0.44 -13.80
C ILE A 21 -11.49 0.67 -12.91
N VAL A 22 -12.76 0.56 -12.51
CA VAL A 22 -13.42 1.58 -11.67
C VAL A 22 -12.73 1.69 -10.32
N THR A 23 -12.35 0.58 -9.71
CA THR A 23 -11.65 0.56 -8.40
C THR A 23 -10.29 1.25 -8.50
N MET A 24 -9.49 0.95 -9.54
CA MET A 24 -8.21 1.61 -9.76
C MET A 24 -8.38 3.12 -10.02
N LEU A 25 -9.34 3.52 -10.86
CA LEU A 25 -9.59 4.91 -11.19
C LEU A 25 -10.04 5.71 -9.96
N VAL A 26 -11.04 5.22 -9.23
CA VAL A 26 -11.55 5.88 -8.02
C VAL A 26 -10.46 6.01 -6.96
N GLY A 27 -9.70 4.94 -6.72
CA GLY A 27 -8.61 4.97 -5.75
C GLY A 27 -7.50 5.94 -6.15
N THR A 28 -7.09 5.95 -7.42
CA THR A 28 -6.02 6.80 -7.92
C THR A 28 -6.43 8.28 -7.94
N VAL A 29 -7.54 8.60 -8.59
CA VAL A 29 -8.02 10.00 -8.71
C VAL A 29 -8.40 10.54 -7.33
N GLY A 30 -9.13 9.73 -6.54
CA GLY A 30 -9.49 10.09 -5.17
C GLY A 30 -8.28 10.38 -4.29
N GLY A 31 -7.20 9.59 -4.39
CA GLY A 31 -5.96 9.81 -3.63
C GLY A 31 -5.19 11.07 -4.02
N ILE A 32 -5.14 11.40 -5.32
CA ILE A 32 -4.42 12.58 -5.83
C ILE A 32 -5.01 13.88 -5.28
N VAL A 33 -6.33 13.99 -5.19
CA VAL A 33 -7.02 15.22 -4.79
C VAL A 33 -7.12 15.40 -3.28
N GLN A 34 -6.68 14.42 -2.47
CA GLN A 34 -6.78 14.51 -1.01
C GLN A 34 -5.80 15.53 -0.41
N SER A 35 -6.29 16.21 0.60
CA SER A 35 -5.51 17.06 1.52
C SER A 35 -5.39 16.46 2.92
N ASP A 36 -5.88 15.24 3.12
CA ASP A 36 -5.89 14.50 4.38
C ASP A 36 -5.15 13.17 4.20
N VAL A 37 -4.15 12.88 5.06
CA VAL A 37 -3.30 11.69 4.96
C VAL A 37 -4.10 10.40 5.14
N LYS A 38 -5.04 10.36 6.09
CA LYS A 38 -5.86 9.16 6.31
C LYS A 38 -6.73 8.85 5.10
N ARG A 39 -7.38 9.88 4.55
CA ARG A 39 -8.19 9.73 3.33
C ARG A 39 -7.33 9.35 2.13
N MET A 40 -6.15 9.95 2.00
CA MET A 40 -5.19 9.59 0.94
C MET A 40 -4.81 8.11 1.03
N LEU A 41 -4.48 7.60 2.24
CA LEU A 41 -4.19 6.18 2.46
C LEU A 41 -5.41 5.29 2.22
N ALA A 42 -6.62 5.74 2.56
CA ALA A 42 -7.85 5.00 2.28
C ALA A 42 -8.11 4.86 0.78
N TYR A 43 -7.95 5.94 -0.01
CA TYR A 43 -8.04 5.86 -1.47
C TYR A 43 -6.91 5.02 -2.08
N SER A 44 -5.72 5.07 -1.49
CA SER A 44 -4.62 4.16 -1.81
C SER A 44 -5.07 2.70 -1.65
N SER A 45 -5.74 2.35 -0.55
CA SER A 45 -6.24 0.99 -0.31
C SER A 45 -7.23 0.55 -1.39
N ILE A 46 -8.10 1.45 -1.86
CA ILE A 46 -9.01 1.18 -2.97
C ILE A 46 -8.22 0.87 -4.26
N ALA A 47 -7.20 1.69 -4.60
CA ALA A 47 -6.37 1.43 -5.78
C ALA A 47 -5.65 0.08 -5.69
N HIS A 48 -5.08 -0.24 -4.53
CA HIS A 48 -4.39 -1.52 -4.30
C HIS A 48 -5.33 -2.73 -4.36
N ALA A 49 -6.58 -2.59 -3.90
CA ALA A 49 -7.60 -3.62 -4.11
C ALA A 49 -7.83 -3.88 -5.60
N GLY A 50 -7.86 -2.84 -6.44
CA GLY A 50 -7.92 -2.97 -7.90
C GLY A 50 -6.74 -3.75 -8.47
N PHE A 51 -5.51 -3.49 -7.99
CA PHE A 51 -4.33 -4.24 -8.43
C PHE A 51 -4.41 -5.73 -8.03
N VAL A 52 -4.84 -6.03 -6.82
CA VAL A 52 -5.04 -7.41 -6.35
C VAL A 52 -6.09 -8.13 -7.19
N LEU A 53 -7.17 -7.46 -7.55
CA LEU A 53 -8.25 -8.03 -8.34
C LEU A 53 -7.79 -8.47 -9.75
N ILE A 54 -6.71 -7.91 -10.30
CA ILE A 54 -6.10 -8.39 -11.55
C ILE A 54 -5.62 -9.83 -11.39
N GLY A 55 -4.87 -10.12 -10.31
CA GLY A 55 -4.43 -11.48 -10.02
C GLY A 55 -5.60 -12.43 -9.78
N VAL A 56 -6.64 -11.97 -9.05
CA VAL A 56 -7.85 -12.79 -8.84
C VAL A 56 -8.56 -13.09 -10.16
N SER A 57 -8.58 -12.14 -11.11
CA SER A 57 -9.23 -12.25 -12.41
C SER A 57 -8.43 -13.06 -13.43
N ALA A 58 -7.17 -13.38 -13.14
CA ALA A 58 -6.32 -14.17 -14.03
C ALA A 58 -6.72 -15.64 -14.09
N PHE A 59 -7.52 -16.15 -13.15
CA PHE A 59 -7.98 -17.55 -13.04
C PHE A 59 -6.87 -18.59 -13.19
N HIS A 60 -5.63 -18.21 -12.88
CA HIS A 60 -4.45 -19.05 -13.00
C HIS A 60 -3.92 -19.46 -11.62
N SER A 61 -3.43 -20.67 -11.50
CA SER A 61 -2.96 -21.21 -10.20
C SER A 61 -1.79 -20.42 -9.60
N ALA A 62 -0.89 -19.87 -10.42
CA ALA A 62 0.22 -19.02 -9.94
C ALA A 62 -0.30 -17.68 -9.37
N ALA A 63 -1.47 -17.21 -9.79
CA ALA A 63 -2.05 -15.97 -9.30
C ALA A 63 -2.45 -16.05 -7.82
N ILE A 64 -2.78 -17.22 -7.29
CA ILE A 64 -3.13 -17.40 -5.86
C ILE A 64 -1.94 -17.01 -4.97
N GLU A 65 -0.75 -17.50 -5.31
CA GLU A 65 0.49 -17.20 -4.60
C GLU A 65 0.85 -15.71 -4.70
N ALA A 66 0.77 -15.15 -5.90
CA ALA A 66 1.02 -13.73 -6.15
C ALA A 66 0.08 -12.81 -5.34
N VAL A 67 -1.22 -13.13 -5.33
CA VAL A 67 -2.24 -12.40 -4.57
C VAL A 67 -1.99 -12.52 -3.07
N ALA A 68 -1.69 -13.72 -2.56
CA ALA A 68 -1.42 -13.95 -1.14
C ALA A 68 -0.18 -13.17 -0.68
N PHE A 69 0.92 -13.23 -1.45
CA PHE A 69 2.12 -12.46 -1.18
C PHE A 69 1.83 -10.96 -1.14
N TYR A 70 1.10 -10.46 -2.14
CA TYR A 70 0.79 -9.04 -2.23
C TYR A 70 -0.07 -8.55 -1.07
N LEU A 71 -1.09 -9.32 -0.69
CA LEU A 71 -1.94 -9.00 0.46
C LEU A 71 -1.16 -8.93 1.77
N LEU A 72 -0.22 -9.86 1.99
CA LEU A 72 0.64 -9.85 3.18
C LEU A 72 1.60 -8.65 3.17
N ALA A 73 2.29 -8.40 2.06
CA ALA A 73 3.23 -7.28 1.94
C ALA A 73 2.51 -5.93 2.07
N TYR A 74 1.36 -5.77 1.42
CA TYR A 74 0.54 -4.57 1.49
C TYR A 74 -0.08 -4.38 2.89
N GLY A 75 -0.62 -5.44 3.49
CA GLY A 75 -1.20 -5.42 4.82
C GLY A 75 -0.19 -4.99 5.87
N LEU A 76 1.03 -5.55 5.84
CA LEU A 76 2.11 -5.20 6.74
C LEU A 76 2.48 -3.70 6.64
N ALA A 77 2.68 -3.21 5.41
CA ALA A 77 2.99 -1.81 5.18
C ALA A 77 1.83 -0.89 5.60
N SER A 78 0.57 -1.31 5.39
CA SER A 78 -0.62 -0.54 5.77
C SER A 78 -0.77 -0.43 7.28
N VAL A 79 -0.60 -1.52 8.02
CA VAL A 79 -0.60 -1.50 9.51
C VAL A 79 0.47 -0.54 10.01
N GLY A 80 1.69 -0.59 9.45
CA GLY A 80 2.77 0.32 9.80
C GLY A 80 2.45 1.78 9.50
N ALA A 81 1.93 2.08 8.31
CA ALA A 81 1.58 3.44 7.88
C ALA A 81 0.48 4.05 8.76
N PHE A 82 -0.61 3.33 9.02
CA PHE A 82 -1.65 3.79 9.93
C PHE A 82 -1.16 3.89 11.39
N GLY A 83 -0.23 3.02 11.80
CA GLY A 83 0.46 3.13 13.09
C GLY A 83 1.22 4.45 13.22
N VAL A 84 1.95 4.87 12.18
CA VAL A 84 2.61 6.18 12.17
C VAL A 84 1.59 7.32 12.24
N VAL A 85 0.49 7.24 11.44
CA VAL A 85 -0.57 8.28 11.48
C VAL A 85 -1.16 8.43 12.87
N ALA A 86 -1.36 7.32 13.59
CA ALA A 86 -1.90 7.36 14.95
C ALA A 86 -0.96 8.04 15.96
N LEU A 87 0.35 8.13 15.70
CA LEU A 87 1.33 8.75 16.59
C LEU A 87 1.62 10.23 16.29
N VAL A 88 1.27 10.69 15.09
CA VAL A 88 1.40 12.12 14.74
C VAL A 88 0.14 12.84 15.17
N ARG A 89 0.26 13.72 16.20
CA ARG A 89 -0.85 14.41 16.82
C ARG A 89 -0.85 15.89 16.51
N GLU A 90 -2.02 16.49 16.54
CA GLU A 90 -2.20 17.94 16.40
C GLU A 90 -2.34 18.61 17.77
N ARG A 91 -1.63 19.73 17.95
CA ARG A 91 -1.74 20.59 19.11
C ARG A 91 -2.47 21.88 18.73
N ALA A 92 -3.51 22.22 19.48
CA ALA A 92 -4.14 23.54 19.35
C ALA A 92 -3.52 24.53 20.34
N GLU A 93 -3.48 25.81 19.96
CA GLU A 93 -3.02 26.90 20.84
C GLU A 93 -3.85 26.93 22.13
N GLY A 94 -3.18 26.79 23.28
CA GLY A 94 -3.82 26.84 24.60
C GLY A 94 -4.59 25.58 25.04
N ALA A 95 -4.78 24.59 24.17
CA ALA A 95 -5.63 23.42 24.47
C ALA A 95 -4.88 22.06 24.55
N GLY A 96 -3.57 22.02 24.35
CA GLY A 96 -2.82 20.75 24.34
C GLY A 96 -3.06 19.92 23.08
N ILE A 97 -3.01 18.58 23.21
CA ILE A 97 -3.24 17.65 22.07
C ILE A 97 -4.74 17.51 21.83
N VAL A 98 -5.19 17.82 20.61
CA VAL A 98 -6.62 17.78 20.21
C VAL A 98 -7.00 16.53 19.45
N GLY A 99 -6.06 15.87 18.75
CA GLY A 99 -6.36 14.68 17.95
C GLY A 99 -5.20 14.24 17.09
N GLU A 100 -5.50 13.42 16.08
CA GLU A 100 -4.51 13.01 15.07
C GLU A 100 -4.32 14.12 14.04
N ALA A 101 -3.07 14.38 13.65
CA ALA A 101 -2.74 15.32 12.60
C ALA A 101 -3.01 14.69 11.23
N THR A 102 -4.24 14.78 10.73
CA THR A 102 -4.63 14.15 9.47
C THR A 102 -4.38 15.04 8.26
N ALA A 103 -4.41 16.39 8.41
CA ALA A 103 -4.16 17.31 7.31
C ALA A 103 -2.71 17.17 6.80
N LEU A 104 -2.55 17.09 5.46
CA LEU A 104 -1.23 16.94 4.82
C LEU A 104 -0.23 18.01 5.25
N ASP A 105 -0.67 19.26 5.39
CA ASP A 105 0.19 20.36 5.78
C ASP A 105 0.83 20.18 7.16
N ARG A 106 0.18 19.42 8.05
CA ARG A 106 0.70 19.09 9.38
C ARG A 106 1.91 18.15 9.34
N TRP A 107 2.15 17.47 8.22
CA TRP A 107 3.26 16.54 8.04
C TRP A 107 4.55 17.20 7.57
N ARG A 108 4.53 18.52 7.34
CA ARG A 108 5.71 19.28 6.91
C ARG A 108 6.84 19.15 7.93
N GLY A 109 8.04 18.84 7.43
CA GLY A 109 9.25 18.77 8.23
C GLY A 109 9.25 17.72 9.34
N LEU A 110 8.35 16.73 9.31
CA LEU A 110 8.31 15.63 10.29
C LEU A 110 9.66 14.93 10.39
N GLY A 111 10.40 14.80 9.28
CA GLY A 111 11.73 14.20 9.26
C GLY A 111 12.77 14.91 10.12
N ARG A 112 12.60 16.21 10.40
CA ARG A 112 13.45 16.96 11.35
C ARG A 112 13.01 16.79 12.81
N LYS A 113 11.69 16.61 13.05
CA LYS A 113 11.13 16.44 14.41
C LYS A 113 11.26 15.02 14.91
N ASP A 114 10.92 14.05 14.08
CA ASP A 114 11.00 12.62 14.39
C ASP A 114 11.46 11.85 13.14
N PRO A 115 12.78 11.65 12.98
CA PRO A 115 13.35 10.93 11.84
C PRO A 115 12.89 9.46 11.76
N PHE A 116 12.58 8.83 12.90
CA PHE A 116 12.13 7.44 12.94
C PHE A 116 10.73 7.29 12.34
N LEU A 117 9.76 8.09 12.80
CA LEU A 117 8.40 8.03 12.27
C LEU A 117 8.35 8.45 10.80
N ALA A 118 9.07 9.51 10.42
CA ALA A 118 9.14 9.95 9.03
C ALA A 118 9.82 8.91 8.13
N GLY A 119 10.91 8.29 8.59
CA GLY A 119 11.62 7.23 7.87
C GLY A 119 10.76 5.98 7.69
N ALA A 120 10.09 5.53 8.75
CA ALA A 120 9.17 4.40 8.67
C ALA A 120 8.02 4.68 7.69
N MET A 121 7.38 5.86 7.77
CA MET A 121 6.33 6.27 6.82
C MET A 121 6.87 6.28 5.39
N ALA A 122 8.07 6.80 5.15
CA ALA A 122 8.67 6.81 3.82
C ALA A 122 8.87 5.39 3.27
N ILE A 123 9.32 4.43 4.08
CA ILE A 123 9.45 3.02 3.68
C ILE A 123 8.09 2.46 3.25
N PHE A 124 7.02 2.70 4.02
CA PHE A 124 5.69 2.24 3.66
C PHE A 124 5.16 2.88 2.38
N LEU A 125 5.33 4.19 2.21
CA LEU A 125 4.92 4.91 1.02
C LEU A 125 5.70 4.46 -0.23
N LEU A 126 7.00 4.20 -0.11
CA LEU A 126 7.82 3.64 -1.18
C LEU A 126 7.36 2.22 -1.55
N SER A 127 6.94 1.43 -0.56
CA SER A 127 6.36 0.11 -0.79
C SER A 127 5.03 0.21 -1.54
N PHE A 128 4.16 1.14 -1.15
CA PHE A 128 2.90 1.39 -1.88
C PHE A 128 3.15 1.90 -3.31
N ALA A 129 4.14 2.74 -3.51
CA ALA A 129 4.56 3.16 -4.85
C ALA A 129 5.08 1.99 -5.70
N GLY A 130 5.59 0.93 -5.07
CA GLY A 130 6.20 -0.21 -5.75
C GLY A 130 7.64 0.09 -6.16
N ILE A 131 8.41 0.70 -5.28
CA ILE A 131 9.85 0.94 -5.50
C ILE A 131 10.64 -0.34 -5.18
N PRO A 132 11.64 -0.72 -6.02
CA PRO A 132 12.51 -1.87 -5.74
C PRO A 132 13.05 -1.88 -4.32
N LEU A 133 13.36 -3.07 -3.80
CA LEU A 133 13.78 -3.37 -2.43
C LEU A 133 12.63 -3.33 -1.39
N THR A 134 11.38 -3.17 -1.81
CA THR A 134 10.21 -3.24 -0.93
C THR A 134 9.29 -4.39 -1.30
N GLY A 135 8.56 -4.92 -0.31
CA GLY A 135 7.60 -6.00 -0.53
C GLY A 135 6.49 -5.63 -1.52
N GLY A 136 6.09 -4.36 -1.58
CA GLY A 136 5.08 -3.88 -2.51
C GLY A 136 5.51 -3.96 -3.98
N PHE A 137 6.81 -3.76 -4.27
CA PHE A 137 7.35 -3.96 -5.62
C PHE A 137 7.21 -5.42 -6.06
N ILE A 138 7.68 -6.35 -5.25
CA ILE A 138 7.63 -7.80 -5.55
C ILE A 138 6.17 -8.25 -5.72
N GLY A 139 5.28 -7.83 -4.81
CA GLY A 139 3.87 -8.18 -4.87
C GLY A 139 3.18 -7.67 -6.15
N LYS A 140 3.39 -6.39 -6.51
CA LYS A 140 2.86 -5.83 -7.77
C LYS A 140 3.40 -6.56 -8.98
N PHE A 141 4.72 -6.79 -9.01
CA PHE A 141 5.36 -7.47 -10.14
C PHE A 141 4.75 -8.85 -10.37
N GLN A 142 4.57 -9.64 -9.31
CA GLN A 142 4.00 -10.98 -9.41
C GLN A 142 2.53 -10.97 -9.85
N VAL A 143 1.71 -10.09 -9.27
CA VAL A 143 0.30 -9.97 -9.63
C VAL A 143 0.14 -9.52 -11.09
N PHE A 144 0.97 -8.59 -11.55
CA PHE A 144 0.93 -8.14 -12.94
C PHE A 144 1.45 -9.20 -13.91
N ALA A 145 2.50 -9.94 -13.55
CA ALA A 145 2.97 -11.08 -14.33
C ALA A 145 1.88 -12.16 -14.47
N ALA A 146 1.25 -12.53 -13.36
CA ALA A 146 0.13 -13.48 -13.37
C ALA A 146 -1.06 -12.95 -14.21
N GLY A 147 -1.33 -11.65 -14.18
CA GLY A 147 -2.33 -11.01 -15.05
C GLY A 147 -2.01 -11.13 -16.54
N ILE A 148 -0.74 -10.96 -16.92
CA ILE A 148 -0.28 -11.14 -18.32
C ILE A 148 -0.43 -12.60 -18.74
N GLU A 149 0.00 -13.54 -17.92
CA GLU A 149 -0.15 -14.99 -18.17
C GLU A 149 -1.62 -15.41 -18.30
N GLY A 150 -2.52 -14.76 -17.54
CA GLY A 150 -3.97 -14.94 -17.62
C GLY A 150 -4.64 -14.19 -18.79
N GLY A 151 -3.87 -13.60 -19.72
CA GLY A 151 -4.42 -12.90 -20.88
C GLY A 151 -4.99 -11.50 -20.59
N LEU A 152 -4.72 -10.92 -19.41
CA LEU A 152 -5.26 -9.62 -18.97
C LEU A 152 -4.30 -8.44 -19.26
N ALA A 153 -3.50 -8.51 -20.33
CA ALA A 153 -2.46 -7.53 -20.65
C ALA A 153 -2.97 -6.08 -20.64
N VAL A 154 -4.17 -5.83 -21.16
CA VAL A 154 -4.78 -4.48 -21.17
C VAL A 154 -5.03 -3.96 -19.77
N LEU A 155 -5.58 -4.79 -18.87
CA LEU A 155 -5.78 -4.41 -17.45
C LEU A 155 -4.46 -4.16 -16.75
N VAL A 156 -3.42 -4.95 -17.04
CA VAL A 156 -2.08 -4.76 -16.48
C VAL A 156 -1.46 -3.43 -16.93
N VAL A 157 -1.60 -3.06 -18.20
CA VAL A 157 -1.15 -1.74 -18.69
C VAL A 157 -1.85 -0.61 -17.94
N LEU A 158 -3.18 -0.68 -17.79
CA LEU A 158 -3.94 0.30 -17.02
C LEU A 158 -3.49 0.34 -15.55
N ALA A 159 -3.19 -0.80 -14.95
CA ALA A 159 -2.70 -0.89 -13.59
C ALA A 159 -1.31 -0.27 -13.41
N VAL A 160 -0.41 -0.47 -14.35
CA VAL A 160 0.93 0.17 -14.35
C VAL A 160 0.78 1.69 -14.41
N LEU A 161 -0.09 2.21 -15.29
CA LEU A 161 -0.37 3.64 -15.38
C LEU A 161 -1.00 4.19 -14.09
N ALA A 162 -1.99 3.48 -13.53
CA ALA A 162 -2.59 3.84 -12.24
C ALA A 162 -1.57 3.80 -11.10
N SER A 163 -0.70 2.77 -11.07
CA SER A 163 0.38 2.67 -10.07
C SER A 163 1.38 3.82 -10.17
N ALA A 164 1.76 4.24 -11.38
CA ALA A 164 2.60 5.41 -11.58
C ALA A 164 1.92 6.70 -11.12
N ALA A 165 0.62 6.84 -11.38
CA ALA A 165 -0.15 7.99 -10.91
C ALA A 165 -0.31 8.00 -9.38
N THR A 166 -0.51 6.85 -8.73
CA THR A 166 -0.55 6.77 -7.25
C THR A 166 0.79 7.14 -6.62
N ALA A 167 1.92 6.84 -7.26
CA ALA A 167 3.24 7.22 -6.76
C ALA A 167 3.35 8.74 -6.55
N PHE A 168 2.64 9.57 -7.33
CA PHE A 168 2.65 11.02 -7.20
C PHE A 168 2.26 11.49 -5.79
N PHE A 169 1.16 10.99 -5.22
CA PHE A 169 0.75 11.45 -3.89
C PHE A 169 1.59 10.83 -2.77
N TYR A 170 2.20 9.67 -2.96
CA TYR A 170 3.16 9.14 -2.00
C TYR A 170 4.43 9.98 -1.95
N PHE A 171 5.00 10.31 -3.12
CA PHE A 171 6.17 11.20 -3.18
C PHE A 171 5.85 12.60 -2.68
N ARG A 172 4.64 13.13 -2.95
CA ARG A 172 4.21 14.41 -2.39
C ARG A 172 4.32 14.43 -0.86
N LEU A 173 3.82 13.40 -0.17
CA LEU A 173 3.92 13.32 1.29
C LEU A 173 5.38 13.16 1.75
N ILE A 174 6.18 12.33 1.09
CA ILE A 174 7.60 12.17 1.41
C ILE A 174 8.34 13.51 1.28
N LEU A 175 8.13 14.24 0.19
CA LEU A 175 8.75 15.55 -0.03
C LEU A 175 8.33 16.56 1.04
N MET A 176 7.07 16.56 1.46
CA MET A 176 6.60 17.42 2.55
C MET A 176 7.28 17.08 3.87
N MET A 177 7.41 15.80 4.22
CA MET A 177 8.02 15.38 5.48
C MET A 177 9.51 15.73 5.58
N PHE A 178 10.26 15.65 4.49
CA PHE A 178 11.72 15.78 4.55
C PHE A 178 12.26 17.11 4.04
N PHE A 179 11.59 17.79 3.12
CA PHE A 179 12.12 18.96 2.42
C PHE A 179 11.42 20.28 2.70
N GLN A 180 10.33 20.26 3.48
CA GLN A 180 9.64 21.49 3.89
C GLN A 180 9.99 21.87 5.33
N GLU A 181 9.72 23.13 5.69
CA GLU A 181 9.91 23.62 7.06
C GLU A 181 8.90 22.95 8.01
N PRO A 182 9.32 22.63 9.25
CA PRO A 182 8.45 21.99 10.23
C PRO A 182 7.21 22.82 10.56
N ASP A 183 6.06 22.16 10.64
CA ASP A 183 4.82 22.74 11.17
C ASP A 183 4.85 22.69 12.69
N ASP A 184 4.68 23.83 13.37
CA ASP A 184 4.75 23.93 14.83
C ASP A 184 3.57 23.25 15.54
N TYR A 185 2.46 23.04 14.85
CA TYR A 185 1.24 22.42 15.40
C TYR A 185 1.24 20.89 15.34
N ALA A 186 2.06 20.27 14.50
CA ALA A 186 2.19 18.82 14.48
C ALA A 186 3.26 18.37 15.48
N VAL A 187 2.86 17.54 16.42
CA VAL A 187 3.74 17.01 17.46
C VAL A 187 3.74 15.48 17.37
N PRO A 188 4.91 14.85 17.11
CA PRO A 188 5.02 13.41 17.30
C PRO A 188 4.85 13.11 18.79
N VAL A 189 3.94 12.21 19.11
CA VAL A 189 3.78 11.72 20.49
C VAL A 189 4.82 10.63 20.71
N ALA A 190 5.64 10.78 21.74
CA ALA A 190 6.50 9.71 22.17
C ALA A 190 5.65 8.45 22.41
N SER A 191 5.82 7.44 21.56
CA SER A 191 5.06 6.20 21.71
C SER A 191 5.54 5.50 22.98
N GLU A 192 4.62 5.03 23.77
CA GLU A 192 4.92 3.96 24.72
C GLU A 192 5.53 2.82 23.88
N GLY A 193 6.72 2.32 24.26
CA GLY A 193 7.64 1.52 23.43
C GLY A 193 7.05 0.47 22.49
N TYR A 194 5.85 -0.07 22.78
CA TYR A 194 5.18 -1.08 21.96
C TYR A 194 4.76 -0.59 20.57
N SER A 195 4.28 0.64 20.43
CA SER A 195 3.87 1.18 19.12
C SER A 195 5.07 1.42 18.23
N ALA A 196 6.19 1.92 18.77
CA ALA A 196 7.43 2.08 18.02
C ALA A 196 8.00 0.74 17.58
N VAL A 197 7.97 -0.28 18.45
CA VAL A 197 8.37 -1.64 18.09
C VAL A 197 7.51 -2.20 16.96
N ALA A 198 6.18 -2.06 17.06
CA ALA A 198 5.26 -2.54 16.01
C ALA A 198 5.53 -1.87 14.65
N ILE A 199 5.71 -0.54 14.64
CA ILE A 199 6.06 0.21 13.42
C ILE A 199 7.42 -0.24 12.88
N GLY A 200 8.43 -0.42 13.75
CA GLY A 200 9.74 -0.92 13.37
C GLY A 200 9.70 -2.32 12.76
N VAL A 201 8.94 -3.23 13.35
CA VAL A 201 8.72 -4.58 12.80
C VAL A 201 8.05 -4.52 11.43
N CYS A 202 7.02 -3.68 11.26
CA CYS A 202 6.37 -3.48 9.97
C CYS A 202 7.34 -2.91 8.92
N ALA A 203 8.18 -1.92 9.28
CA ALA A 203 9.14 -1.32 8.36
C ALA A 203 10.22 -2.33 7.92
N VAL A 204 10.82 -3.03 8.90
CA VAL A 204 11.82 -4.08 8.63
C VAL A 204 11.20 -5.21 7.80
N GLY A 205 10.00 -5.68 8.16
CA GLY A 205 9.30 -6.72 7.41
C GLY A 205 9.00 -6.30 5.97
N THR A 206 8.61 -5.04 5.74
CA THR A 206 8.37 -4.49 4.40
C THR A 206 9.64 -4.53 3.54
N LEU A 207 10.79 -4.20 4.11
CA LEU A 207 12.09 -4.29 3.41
C LEU A 207 12.54 -5.73 3.22
N LEU A 208 12.41 -6.57 4.24
CA LEU A 208 12.78 -7.99 4.14
C LEU A 208 12.00 -8.71 3.05
N LEU A 209 10.69 -8.46 2.93
CA LEU A 209 9.86 -9.03 1.86
C LEU A 209 10.27 -8.52 0.47
N GLY A 210 10.89 -7.35 0.38
CA GLY A 210 11.41 -6.83 -0.89
C GLY A 210 12.78 -7.34 -1.26
N ILE A 211 13.65 -7.58 -0.27
CA ILE A 211 15.05 -8.01 -0.49
C ILE A 211 15.16 -9.53 -0.54
N VAL A 212 14.42 -10.23 0.31
CA VAL A 212 14.46 -11.70 0.45
C VAL A 212 13.04 -12.29 0.40
N PRO A 213 12.35 -12.22 -0.75
CA PRO A 213 10.98 -12.72 -0.87
C PRO A 213 10.89 -14.24 -0.85
N GLY A 214 11.99 -14.96 -1.16
CA GLY A 214 12.03 -16.40 -1.36
C GLY A 214 11.40 -17.25 -0.26
N PRO A 215 11.72 -17.06 1.03
CA PRO A 215 11.14 -17.87 2.11
C PRO A 215 9.61 -17.80 2.17
N LEU A 216 9.03 -16.60 2.02
CA LEU A 216 7.58 -16.44 2.03
C LEU A 216 6.96 -17.05 0.76
N MET A 217 7.58 -16.84 -0.41
CA MET A 217 7.10 -17.41 -1.67
C MET A 217 7.09 -18.92 -1.64
N ASN A 218 8.15 -19.55 -1.16
CA ASN A 218 8.21 -21.00 -1.01
C ASN A 218 7.11 -21.53 -0.08
N PHE A 219 6.92 -20.88 1.06
CA PHE A 219 5.85 -21.23 2.00
C PHE A 219 4.45 -21.11 1.36
N LEU A 220 4.19 -20.03 0.61
CA LEU A 220 2.91 -19.84 -0.09
C LEU A 220 2.73 -20.83 -1.23
N GLY A 221 3.80 -21.20 -1.92
CA GLY A 221 3.78 -22.23 -2.96
C GLY A 221 3.44 -23.62 -2.41
N GLU A 222 3.99 -23.99 -1.25
CA GLU A 222 3.63 -25.23 -0.54
C GLU A 222 2.18 -25.20 -0.05
N ALA A 223 1.76 -24.09 0.57
CA ALA A 223 0.39 -23.94 1.05
C ALA A 223 -0.66 -24.04 -0.07
N LYS A 224 -0.33 -23.58 -1.29
CA LYS A 224 -1.18 -23.70 -2.47
C LYS A 224 -1.48 -25.16 -2.82
N ALA A 225 -0.53 -26.07 -2.60
CA ALA A 225 -0.71 -27.50 -2.89
C ALA A 225 -1.83 -28.14 -2.04
N PHE A 226 -2.19 -27.53 -0.90
CA PHE A 226 -3.31 -27.97 -0.05
C PHE A 226 -4.66 -27.33 -0.44
N MET A 227 -4.67 -26.32 -1.32
CA MET A 227 -5.88 -25.60 -1.72
C MET A 227 -6.42 -26.03 -3.09
N LEU A 228 -5.67 -26.81 -3.85
CA LEU A 228 -5.97 -27.33 -5.21
C LEU A 228 -6.15 -28.84 -5.19
#